data_1c7311f0b7fb902f3fbdb5c22f222e12
#
_entry.id   1c7311f0b7fb902f3fbdb5c22f222e12
#
_cell.length_a   1.000
_cell.length_b   1.000
_cell.length_c   1.000
_cell.angle_alpha   90.00
_cell.angle_beta   90.00
_cell.angle_gamma   90.00
#
_symmetry.space_group_name_H-M   'P 1'
#
loop_
_entity.id
_entity.type
_entity.pdbx_description
1 polymer ?
#
loop_
_entity_poly.entity_id
_entity_poly.type
_entity_poly.pdbx_seq_one_letter_code
_entity_poly.pdbx_strand_id
1 'polypeptide(L)'
;MVERSWNMSICCKAIRQIYYNAGSGYTVASYMTNEDLPEEVKKQKNGNYGIFQAFGTELPANEGLDVELTGDWKPTKYGMQYSVSDFSVTMPTTKEGIRTYLSSSLIKGIGPAMAARIVETFGEDTLNVFNDSPEKLLQVKGITQKRLDDILEGYQKSSSIRELMMYLSPFGVTPAKVSKIQEKFGPAAVMIVKEEPFRLCEVHGFGFLTVDQIAVKAK
;
A
#
# COMPACT_ATOMS: atom_id res chain seq x y z
N MET A 1 27.35 -20.02 11.40
CA MET A 1 27.08 -18.58 11.34
C MET A 1 25.58 -18.44 11.21
N VAL A 2 24.89 -17.99 12.26
CA VAL A 2 23.45 -17.75 12.23
C VAL A 2 23.26 -16.42 11.51
N GLU A 3 22.73 -16.45 10.28
CA GLU A 3 22.24 -15.25 9.62
C GLU A 3 21.11 -14.66 10.46
N ARG A 4 21.41 -13.57 11.16
CA ARG A 4 20.39 -12.74 11.78
C ARG A 4 19.65 -12.04 10.63
N SER A 5 18.52 -12.59 10.20
CA SER A 5 17.59 -11.85 9.36
C SER A 5 17.00 -10.72 10.24
N TRP A 6 17.49 -9.52 10.01
CA TRP A 6 16.87 -8.32 10.54
C TRP A 6 15.72 -7.98 9.60
N ASN A 7 14.52 -8.34 9.97
CA ASN A 7 13.33 -7.79 9.34
C ASN A 7 13.30 -6.30 9.70
N MET A 8 13.92 -5.48 8.88
CA MET A 8 14.03 -4.03 9.12
C MET A 8 12.89 -3.35 8.37
N SER A 9 12.10 -2.56 9.08
CA SER A 9 11.21 -1.59 8.43
C SER A 9 12.00 -0.35 8.01
N ILE A 10 11.68 0.20 6.85
CA ILE A 10 12.25 1.45 6.33
C ILE A 10 11.10 2.39 5.97
N CYS A 11 11.03 3.53 6.68
CA CYS A 11 10.13 4.61 6.30
C CYS A 11 10.71 5.38 5.11
N CYS A 12 9.97 5.45 4.03
CA CYS A 12 10.48 6.03 2.79
C CYS A 12 9.36 6.63 1.94
N LYS A 13 9.76 7.39 0.94
CA LYS A 13 8.88 8.00 -0.05
C LYS A 13 9.12 7.38 -1.43
N ALA A 14 8.06 6.95 -2.08
CA ALA A 14 8.14 6.44 -3.44
C ALA A 14 8.54 7.54 -4.41
N ILE A 15 9.51 7.26 -5.30
CA ILE A 15 9.99 8.19 -6.32
C ILE A 15 9.38 7.84 -7.67
N ARG A 16 9.57 6.58 -8.12
CA ARG A 16 9.06 6.13 -9.42
C ARG A 16 9.04 4.60 -9.52
N GLN A 17 8.12 4.11 -10.32
CA GLN A 17 8.14 2.73 -10.80
C GLN A 17 9.22 2.53 -11.88
N ILE A 18 10.03 1.49 -11.73
CA ILE A 18 11.06 1.11 -12.71
C ILE A 18 10.52 -0.02 -13.60
N TYR A 19 9.87 -1.00 -12.99
CA TYR A 19 9.33 -2.17 -13.70
C TYR A 19 8.06 -2.66 -13.01
N TYR A 20 7.10 -3.13 -13.80
CA TYR A 20 5.89 -3.78 -13.34
C TYR A 20 5.49 -4.92 -14.27
N ASN A 21 5.14 -6.06 -13.71
CA ASN A 21 4.60 -7.20 -14.44
C ASN A 21 3.14 -7.42 -14.02
N ALA A 22 2.22 -7.11 -14.92
CA ALA A 22 0.78 -7.20 -14.63
C ALA A 22 0.27 -8.63 -14.33
N GLY A 23 0.96 -9.67 -14.82
CA GLY A 23 0.56 -11.06 -14.59
C GLY A 23 0.92 -11.59 -13.20
N SER A 24 2.01 -11.10 -12.62
CA SER A 24 2.52 -11.54 -11.30
C SER A 24 2.42 -10.45 -10.22
N GLY A 25 2.13 -9.20 -10.58
CA GLY A 25 2.21 -8.05 -9.69
C GLY A 25 3.65 -7.68 -9.30
N TYR A 26 4.66 -8.35 -9.87
CA TYR A 26 6.05 -8.07 -9.53
C TYR A 26 6.43 -6.64 -9.91
N THR A 27 6.88 -5.89 -8.91
CA THR A 27 7.20 -4.47 -9.03
C THR A 27 8.64 -4.23 -8.62
N VAL A 28 9.33 -3.37 -9.37
CA VAL A 28 10.61 -2.76 -8.97
C VAL A 28 10.42 -1.26 -8.98
N ALA A 29 10.76 -0.59 -7.88
CA ALA A 29 10.60 0.85 -7.76
C ALA A 29 11.76 1.50 -7.00
N SER A 30 11.95 2.81 -7.21
CA SER A 30 12.88 3.64 -6.44
C SER A 30 12.17 4.33 -5.31
N TYR A 31 12.83 4.36 -4.16
CA TYR A 31 12.38 5.01 -2.94
C TYR A 31 13.47 5.91 -2.37
N MET A 32 13.08 6.93 -1.62
CA MET A 32 13.97 7.82 -0.89
C MET A 32 13.65 7.75 0.60
N THR A 33 14.70 7.64 1.42
CA THR A 33 14.60 7.66 2.88
C THR A 33 15.61 8.61 3.49
N ASN A 34 15.30 9.09 4.68
CA ASN A 34 16.26 9.82 5.54
C ASN A 34 16.95 8.88 6.55
N GLU A 35 16.58 7.60 6.55
CA GLU A 35 17.22 6.61 7.42
C GLU A 35 18.60 6.22 6.89
N ASP A 36 19.43 5.69 7.78
CA ASP A 36 20.78 5.27 7.40
C ASP A 36 20.74 4.00 6.56
N LEU A 37 21.31 4.06 5.37
CA LEU A 37 21.38 2.94 4.43
C LEU A 37 22.67 2.14 4.62
N PRO A 38 22.67 0.83 4.31
CA PRO A 38 23.88 0.03 4.30
C PRO A 38 24.98 0.62 3.40
N GLU A 39 26.24 0.45 3.79
CA GLU A 39 27.40 1.00 3.08
C GLU A 39 27.49 0.53 1.62
N GLU A 40 27.05 -0.70 1.33
CA GLU A 40 26.97 -1.24 -0.02
C GLU A 40 25.95 -0.49 -0.89
N VAL A 41 24.87 0.01 -0.29
CA VAL A 41 23.84 0.80 -0.96
C VAL A 41 24.33 2.23 -1.17
N LYS A 42 24.98 2.83 -0.15
CA LYS A 42 25.55 4.18 -0.23
C LYS A 42 26.58 4.33 -1.34
N LYS A 43 27.33 3.28 -1.62
CA LYS A 43 28.31 3.23 -2.72
C LYS A 43 27.68 3.18 -4.11
N GLN A 44 26.39 2.91 -4.22
CA GLN A 44 25.69 2.93 -5.51
C GLN A 44 25.40 4.37 -5.96
N LYS A 45 25.16 4.56 -7.26
CA LYS A 45 25.03 5.87 -7.90
C LYS A 45 24.15 6.90 -7.17
N ASN A 46 23.05 6.45 -6.58
CA ASN A 46 22.08 7.30 -5.90
C ASN A 46 21.94 6.99 -4.40
N GLY A 47 22.62 5.97 -3.89
CA GLY A 47 22.51 5.54 -2.49
C GLY A 47 22.99 6.60 -1.49
N ASN A 48 23.99 7.38 -1.87
CA ASN A 48 24.52 8.50 -1.06
C ASN A 48 23.48 9.61 -0.77
N TYR A 49 22.42 9.68 -1.58
CA TYR A 49 21.33 10.65 -1.43
C TYR A 49 20.09 10.02 -0.77
N GLY A 50 20.24 8.88 -0.07
CA GLY A 50 19.14 8.16 0.54
C GLY A 50 18.21 7.46 -0.47
N ILE A 51 18.63 7.32 -1.73
CA ILE A 51 17.81 6.69 -2.78
C ILE A 51 18.24 5.23 -2.96
N PHE A 52 17.28 4.34 -2.87
CA PHE A 52 17.48 2.90 -3.06
C PHE A 52 16.42 2.30 -3.97
N GLN A 53 16.68 1.10 -4.45
CA GLN A 53 15.71 0.32 -5.20
C GLN A 53 15.15 -0.79 -4.33
N ALA A 54 13.84 -1.00 -4.42
CA ALA A 54 13.16 -2.12 -3.79
C ALA A 54 12.37 -2.92 -4.82
N PHE A 55 12.22 -4.20 -4.55
CA PHE A 55 11.42 -5.11 -5.36
C PHE A 55 10.51 -5.97 -4.48
N GLY A 56 9.35 -6.30 -5.00
CA GLY A 56 8.33 -7.11 -4.32
C GLY A 56 7.08 -7.22 -5.16
N THR A 57 5.98 -7.66 -4.56
CA THR A 57 4.69 -7.79 -5.24
C THR A 57 3.80 -6.61 -4.91
N GLU A 58 3.20 -5.99 -5.94
CA GLU A 58 2.23 -4.88 -5.82
C GLU A 58 2.76 -3.70 -5.01
N LEU A 59 4.07 -3.37 -5.14
CA LEU A 59 4.65 -2.27 -4.38
C LEU A 59 4.02 -0.93 -4.77
N PRO A 60 3.71 -0.06 -3.77
CA PRO A 60 3.23 1.29 -4.03
C PRO A 60 4.37 2.14 -4.60
N ALA A 61 4.30 2.44 -5.89
CA ALA A 61 5.37 3.10 -6.64
C ALA A 61 4.97 4.50 -7.17
N ASN A 62 3.87 5.06 -6.68
CA ASN A 62 3.42 6.40 -7.06
C ASN A 62 4.30 7.46 -6.43
N GLU A 63 4.80 8.38 -7.24
CA GLU A 63 5.68 9.45 -6.80
C GLU A 63 5.08 10.26 -5.65
N GLY A 64 5.89 10.45 -4.60
CA GLY A 64 5.54 11.22 -3.42
C GLY A 64 4.73 10.49 -2.36
N LEU A 65 4.41 9.20 -2.56
CA LEU A 65 3.67 8.40 -1.57
C LEU A 65 4.58 8.00 -0.41
N ASP A 66 4.16 8.29 0.82
CA ASP A 66 4.85 7.87 2.03
C ASP A 66 4.47 6.43 2.37
N VAL A 67 5.48 5.58 2.53
CA VAL A 67 5.33 4.15 2.77
C VAL A 67 6.34 3.65 3.80
N GLU A 68 5.96 2.65 4.54
CA GLU A 68 6.87 1.84 5.34
C GLU A 68 7.04 0.48 4.64
N LEU A 69 8.26 0.15 4.29
CA LEU A 69 8.61 -1.12 3.65
C LEU A 69 9.27 -2.04 4.67
N THR A 70 8.80 -3.27 4.77
CA THR A 70 9.40 -4.32 5.62
C THR A 70 10.04 -5.38 4.73
N GLY A 71 11.29 -5.76 5.03
CA GLY A 71 12.01 -6.73 4.23
C GLY A 71 13.48 -6.84 4.56
N ASP A 72 14.26 -7.30 3.59
CA ASP A 72 15.70 -7.55 3.74
C ASP A 72 16.50 -7.02 2.55
N TRP A 73 17.73 -6.58 2.81
CA TRP A 73 18.69 -6.24 1.75
C TRP A 73 19.23 -7.49 1.06
N LYS A 74 19.16 -7.52 -0.27
CA LYS A 74 19.65 -8.64 -1.08
C LYS A 74 20.56 -8.17 -2.21
N PRO A 75 21.69 -8.85 -2.42
CA PRO A 75 22.51 -8.62 -3.59
C PRO A 75 21.79 -9.14 -4.85
N THR A 76 21.74 -8.31 -5.88
CA THR A 76 21.19 -8.66 -7.19
C THR A 76 22.19 -8.32 -8.30
N LYS A 77 21.89 -8.71 -9.53
CA LYS A 77 22.71 -8.31 -10.68
C LYS A 77 22.74 -6.79 -10.94
N TYR A 78 21.87 -6.04 -10.29
CA TYR A 78 21.78 -4.58 -10.38
C TYR A 78 22.35 -3.86 -9.14
N GLY A 79 23.02 -4.61 -8.26
CA GLY A 79 23.54 -4.12 -6.99
C GLY A 79 22.70 -4.57 -5.79
N MET A 80 22.92 -3.94 -4.64
CA MET A 80 22.16 -4.20 -3.42
C MET A 80 20.77 -3.56 -3.55
N GLN A 81 19.71 -4.38 -3.43
CA GLN A 81 18.32 -3.94 -3.49
C GLN A 81 17.54 -4.43 -2.28
N TYR A 82 16.47 -3.73 -1.91
CA TYR A 82 15.61 -4.10 -0.80
C TYR A 82 14.50 -5.05 -1.26
N SER A 83 14.51 -6.29 -0.76
CA SER A 83 13.48 -7.29 -1.03
C SER A 83 12.33 -7.11 -0.07
N VAL A 84 11.24 -6.54 -0.53
CA VAL A 84 10.07 -6.24 0.29
C VAL A 84 9.23 -7.50 0.49
N SER A 85 8.99 -7.85 1.75
CA SER A 85 8.06 -8.92 2.15
C SER A 85 6.69 -8.36 2.48
N ASP A 86 6.63 -7.12 3.00
CA ASP A 86 5.40 -6.44 3.37
C ASP A 86 5.57 -4.92 3.28
N PHE A 87 4.47 -4.18 3.15
CA PHE A 87 4.48 -2.72 3.18
C PHE A 87 3.20 -2.16 3.77
N SER A 88 3.28 -0.96 4.32
CA SER A 88 2.13 -0.15 4.69
C SER A 88 2.21 1.24 4.03
N VAL A 89 1.05 1.79 3.67
CA VAL A 89 0.95 3.17 3.17
C VAL A 89 0.59 4.05 4.35
N THR A 90 1.46 5.00 4.67
CA THR A 90 1.22 5.96 5.74
C THR A 90 0.12 6.94 5.32
N MET A 91 -0.88 7.14 6.20
CA MET A 91 -1.94 8.12 5.92
C MET A 91 -1.37 9.52 5.93
N PRO A 92 -1.47 10.25 4.82
CA PRO A 92 -0.92 11.59 4.75
C PRO A 92 -1.76 12.58 5.58
N THR A 93 -1.08 13.49 6.26
CA THR A 93 -1.69 14.57 7.05
C THR A 93 -1.56 15.94 6.40
N THR A 94 -0.65 16.09 5.42
CA THR A 94 -0.45 17.33 4.69
C THR A 94 -1.28 17.38 3.41
N LYS A 95 -1.64 18.58 2.93
CA LYS A 95 -2.38 18.78 1.68
C LYS A 95 -1.69 18.11 0.47
N GLU A 96 -0.38 18.25 0.36
CA GLU A 96 0.42 17.63 -0.71
C GLU A 96 0.38 16.11 -0.63
N GLY A 97 0.54 15.56 0.55
CA GLY A 97 0.47 14.12 0.80
C GLY A 97 -0.91 13.56 0.47
N ILE A 98 -1.98 14.23 0.92
CA ILE A 98 -3.36 13.85 0.64
C ILE A 98 -3.65 13.90 -0.87
N ARG A 99 -3.19 14.94 -1.56
CA ARG A 99 -3.33 15.05 -3.03
C ARG A 99 -2.64 13.90 -3.75
N THR A 100 -1.41 13.58 -3.35
CA THR A 100 -0.63 12.46 -3.91
C THR A 100 -1.32 11.14 -3.65
N TYR A 101 -1.79 10.90 -2.42
CA TYR A 101 -2.52 9.71 -2.03
C TYR A 101 -3.80 9.52 -2.86
N LEU A 102 -4.64 10.55 -2.97
CA LEU A 102 -5.89 10.49 -3.74
C LEU A 102 -5.66 10.27 -5.24
N SER A 103 -4.57 10.78 -5.81
CA SER A 103 -4.24 10.62 -7.23
C SER A 103 -3.45 9.34 -7.53
N SER A 104 -3.14 8.55 -6.50
CA SER A 104 -2.38 7.31 -6.66
C SER A 104 -3.19 6.21 -7.35
N SER A 105 -2.50 5.20 -7.86
CA SER A 105 -3.15 3.99 -8.45
C SER A 105 -3.95 3.18 -7.43
N LEU A 106 -3.77 3.46 -6.14
CA LEU A 106 -4.52 2.83 -5.05
C LEU A 106 -5.99 3.24 -5.06
N ILE A 107 -6.30 4.47 -5.51
CA ILE A 107 -7.67 5.00 -5.54
C ILE A 107 -8.11 5.19 -6.99
N LYS A 108 -8.94 4.29 -7.47
CA LYS A 108 -9.52 4.42 -8.81
C LYS A 108 -10.56 5.54 -8.85
N GLY A 109 -10.63 6.24 -9.98
CA GLY A 109 -11.63 7.29 -10.23
C GLY A 109 -11.19 8.71 -9.90
N ILE A 110 -10.07 8.91 -9.21
CA ILE A 110 -9.50 10.22 -8.91
C ILE A 110 -8.18 10.42 -9.64
N GLY A 111 -8.18 11.27 -10.66
CA GLY A 111 -6.94 11.70 -11.30
C GLY A 111 -6.33 12.95 -10.62
N PRO A 112 -5.09 13.35 -11.00
CA PRO A 112 -4.37 14.45 -10.34
C PRO A 112 -5.14 15.78 -10.28
N ALA A 113 -5.85 16.14 -11.36
CA ALA A 113 -6.63 17.38 -11.42
C ALA A 113 -7.88 17.35 -10.50
N MET A 114 -8.48 16.16 -10.29
CA MET A 114 -9.61 16.00 -9.37
C MET A 114 -9.11 15.99 -7.93
N ALA A 115 -8.02 15.27 -7.64
CA ALA A 115 -7.39 15.27 -6.33
C ALA A 115 -7.03 16.69 -5.87
N ALA A 116 -6.42 17.49 -6.77
CA ALA A 116 -6.11 18.89 -6.48
C ALA A 116 -7.36 19.69 -6.07
N ARG A 117 -8.45 19.61 -6.84
CA ARG A 117 -9.72 20.32 -6.54
C ARG A 117 -10.36 19.89 -5.22
N ILE A 118 -10.32 18.58 -4.93
CA ILE A 118 -10.87 18.07 -3.67
C ILE A 118 -10.06 18.63 -2.49
N VAL A 119 -8.72 18.58 -2.57
CA VAL A 119 -7.85 19.07 -1.49
C VAL A 119 -7.88 20.60 -1.39
N GLU A 120 -8.06 21.34 -2.47
CA GLU A 120 -8.29 22.79 -2.43
C GLU A 120 -9.57 23.14 -1.69
N THR A 121 -10.62 22.32 -1.83
CA THR A 121 -11.92 22.55 -1.18
C THR A 121 -11.89 22.21 0.31
N PHE A 122 -11.27 21.08 0.69
CA PHE A 122 -11.38 20.54 2.05
C PHE A 122 -10.05 20.57 2.84
N GLY A 123 -8.94 20.89 2.20
CA GLY A 123 -7.62 20.99 2.86
C GLY A 123 -7.18 19.67 3.48
N GLU A 124 -6.67 19.75 4.70
CA GLU A 124 -6.21 18.60 5.50
C GLU A 124 -7.36 17.74 6.02
N ASP A 125 -8.59 18.29 6.04
CA ASP A 125 -9.78 17.55 6.46
C ASP A 125 -10.36 16.63 5.37
N THR A 126 -9.76 16.62 4.20
CA THR A 126 -10.24 15.86 3.04
C THR A 126 -10.51 14.39 3.36
N LEU A 127 -9.63 13.71 4.07
CA LEU A 127 -9.79 12.27 4.37
C LEU A 127 -10.94 12.02 5.36
N ASN A 128 -11.19 12.95 6.30
CA ASN A 128 -12.34 12.88 7.20
C ASN A 128 -13.65 13.07 6.40
N VAL A 129 -13.65 13.95 5.39
CA VAL A 129 -14.80 14.11 4.50
C VAL A 129 -15.13 12.81 3.77
N PHE A 130 -14.14 12.08 3.28
CA PHE A 130 -14.36 10.78 2.63
C PHE A 130 -14.95 9.72 3.59
N ASN A 131 -14.57 9.76 4.87
CA ASN A 131 -15.00 8.78 5.86
C ASN A 131 -16.38 9.14 6.48
N ASP A 132 -16.58 10.41 6.83
CA ASP A 132 -17.68 10.81 7.70
C ASP A 132 -18.81 11.53 6.97
N SER A 133 -18.53 12.18 5.85
CA SER A 133 -19.50 13.02 5.14
C SER A 133 -19.21 13.05 3.62
N PRO A 134 -19.20 11.90 2.95
CA PRO A 134 -18.79 11.80 1.54
C PRO A 134 -19.69 12.59 0.57
N GLU A 135 -20.93 12.87 0.94
CA GLU A 135 -21.86 13.70 0.15
C GLU A 135 -21.36 15.14 -0.05
N LYS A 136 -20.50 15.63 0.85
CA LYS A 136 -19.87 16.95 0.69
C LYS A 136 -18.98 17.05 -0.55
N LEU A 137 -18.48 15.92 -1.04
CA LEU A 137 -17.68 15.87 -2.27
C LEU A 137 -18.46 16.38 -3.50
N LEU A 138 -19.80 16.37 -3.47
CA LEU A 138 -20.64 16.94 -4.53
C LEU A 138 -20.46 18.46 -4.70
N GLN A 139 -19.92 19.15 -3.70
CA GLN A 139 -19.60 20.58 -3.79
C GLN A 139 -18.39 20.85 -4.70
N VAL A 140 -17.58 19.82 -4.99
CA VAL A 140 -16.39 19.95 -5.82
C VAL A 140 -16.80 19.94 -7.30
N LYS A 141 -16.40 20.98 -8.03
CA LYS A 141 -16.72 21.12 -9.45
C LYS A 141 -16.25 19.89 -10.25
N GLY A 142 -17.21 19.22 -10.91
CA GLY A 142 -16.95 18.06 -11.75
C GLY A 142 -17.16 16.72 -11.04
N ILE A 143 -17.66 16.72 -9.79
CA ILE A 143 -18.17 15.52 -9.13
C ILE A 143 -19.70 15.53 -9.25
N THR A 144 -20.23 14.60 -10.02
CA THR A 144 -21.65 14.26 -10.10
C THR A 144 -21.96 13.10 -9.16
N GLN A 145 -23.24 12.80 -8.91
CA GLN A 145 -23.63 11.66 -8.07
C GLN A 145 -23.00 10.36 -8.56
N LYS A 146 -23.11 10.05 -9.84
CA LYS A 146 -22.48 8.84 -10.44
C LYS A 146 -20.98 8.79 -10.19
N ARG A 147 -20.28 9.91 -10.37
CA ARG A 147 -18.85 9.99 -10.16
C ARG A 147 -18.47 9.88 -8.68
N LEU A 148 -19.31 10.39 -7.79
CA LEU A 148 -19.15 10.19 -6.37
C LEU A 148 -19.19 8.72 -6.00
N ASP A 149 -20.18 7.99 -6.54
CA ASP A 149 -20.33 6.54 -6.28
C ASP A 149 -19.07 5.77 -6.76
N ASP A 150 -18.57 6.06 -7.97
CA ASP A 150 -17.34 5.45 -8.51
C ASP A 150 -16.10 5.79 -7.64
N ILE A 151 -15.99 7.02 -7.17
CA ILE A 151 -14.90 7.50 -6.31
C ILE A 151 -14.93 6.78 -4.95
N LEU A 152 -16.12 6.68 -4.34
CA LEU A 152 -16.29 6.03 -3.04
C LEU A 152 -16.01 4.54 -3.10
N GLU A 153 -16.42 3.86 -4.17
CA GLU A 153 -16.08 2.46 -4.39
C GLU A 153 -14.55 2.27 -4.46
N GLY A 154 -13.85 3.10 -5.23
CA GLY A 154 -12.40 3.08 -5.32
C GLY A 154 -11.70 3.36 -3.98
N TYR A 155 -12.18 4.35 -3.23
CA TYR A 155 -11.65 4.71 -1.93
C TYR A 155 -11.87 3.61 -0.87
N GLN A 156 -13.07 3.06 -0.80
CA GLN A 156 -13.41 1.97 0.12
C GLN A 156 -12.58 0.71 -0.17
N LYS A 157 -12.41 0.37 -1.45
CA LYS A 157 -11.55 -0.75 -1.84
C LYS A 157 -10.11 -0.56 -1.38
N SER A 158 -9.55 0.63 -1.58
CA SER A 158 -8.20 0.98 -1.11
C SER A 158 -8.09 0.93 0.43
N SER A 159 -9.09 1.43 1.14
CA SER A 159 -9.14 1.39 2.60
C SER A 159 -9.19 -0.04 3.12
N SER A 160 -10.03 -0.90 2.54
CA SER A 160 -10.16 -2.31 2.90
C SER A 160 -8.86 -3.09 2.67
N ILE A 161 -8.19 -2.86 1.55
CA ILE A 161 -6.88 -3.50 1.25
C ILE A 161 -5.86 -3.10 2.32
N ARG A 162 -5.77 -1.82 2.67
CA ARG A 162 -4.85 -1.33 3.67
C ARG A 162 -5.13 -1.92 5.06
N GLU A 163 -6.40 -1.97 5.48
CA GLU A 163 -6.81 -2.57 6.74
C GLU A 163 -6.49 -4.08 6.80
N LEU A 164 -6.75 -4.79 5.71
CA LEU A 164 -6.41 -6.21 5.58
C LEU A 164 -4.89 -6.43 5.67
N MET A 165 -4.09 -5.58 5.04
CA MET A 165 -2.64 -5.65 5.12
C MET A 165 -2.15 -5.46 6.55
N MET A 166 -2.62 -4.42 7.25
CA MET A 166 -2.26 -4.18 8.64
C MET A 166 -2.66 -5.34 9.55
N TYR A 167 -3.83 -5.95 9.31
CA TYR A 167 -4.31 -7.07 10.12
C TYR A 167 -3.59 -8.39 9.85
N LEU A 168 -3.25 -8.67 8.58
CA LEU A 168 -2.72 -9.95 8.12
C LEU A 168 -1.19 -10.00 8.02
N SER A 169 -0.50 -8.85 8.03
CA SER A 169 0.96 -8.75 7.98
C SER A 169 1.67 -9.62 9.04
N PRO A 170 1.26 -9.65 10.32
CA PRO A 170 1.91 -10.47 11.33
C PRO A 170 1.87 -11.98 11.05
N PHE A 171 1.02 -12.43 10.13
CA PHE A 171 0.88 -13.84 9.72
C PHE A 171 1.63 -14.15 8.42
N GLY A 172 2.46 -13.23 7.93
CA GLY A 172 3.21 -13.39 6.69
C GLY A 172 2.32 -13.45 5.44
N VAL A 173 1.13 -12.85 5.49
CA VAL A 173 0.23 -12.76 4.33
C VAL A 173 0.70 -11.61 3.45
N THR A 174 1.12 -11.95 2.23
CA THR A 174 1.66 -10.98 1.28
C THR A 174 0.58 -10.09 0.66
N PRO A 175 0.94 -8.90 0.15
CA PRO A 175 0.01 -8.00 -0.55
C PRO A 175 -0.77 -8.68 -1.69
N ALA A 176 -0.13 -9.55 -2.46
CA ALA A 176 -0.80 -10.34 -3.51
C ALA A 176 -1.91 -11.25 -2.96
N LYS A 177 -1.73 -11.82 -1.78
CA LYS A 177 -2.76 -12.61 -1.10
C LYS A 177 -3.90 -11.73 -0.60
N VAL A 178 -3.59 -10.54 -0.06
CA VAL A 178 -4.59 -9.55 0.35
C VAL A 178 -5.44 -9.10 -0.84
N SER A 179 -4.83 -8.83 -1.99
CA SER A 179 -5.57 -8.51 -3.22
C SER A 179 -6.55 -9.62 -3.63
N LYS A 180 -6.15 -10.89 -3.51
CA LYS A 180 -7.05 -12.04 -3.77
C LYS A 180 -8.20 -12.14 -2.76
N ILE A 181 -7.97 -11.83 -1.49
CA ILE A 181 -9.04 -11.74 -0.48
C ILE A 181 -10.04 -10.68 -0.88
N GLN A 182 -9.54 -9.48 -1.22
CA GLN A 182 -10.39 -8.37 -1.65
C GLN A 182 -11.15 -8.67 -2.95
N GLU A 183 -10.53 -9.36 -3.90
CA GLU A 183 -11.17 -9.79 -5.14
C GLU A 183 -12.28 -10.82 -4.90
N LYS A 184 -12.05 -11.78 -3.99
CA LYS A 184 -13.00 -12.84 -3.65
C LYS A 184 -14.20 -12.33 -2.85
N PHE A 185 -13.96 -11.50 -1.83
CA PHE A 185 -14.97 -11.12 -0.84
C PHE A 185 -15.46 -9.67 -0.97
N GLY A 186 -14.79 -8.86 -1.80
CA GLY A 186 -15.18 -7.46 -2.05
C GLY A 186 -15.26 -6.62 -0.78
N PRO A 187 -16.32 -5.80 -0.60
CA PRO A 187 -16.48 -4.93 0.58
C PRO A 187 -16.57 -5.68 1.92
N ALA A 188 -16.98 -6.95 1.89
CA ALA A 188 -17.10 -7.78 3.09
C ALA A 188 -15.76 -8.39 3.54
N ALA A 189 -14.67 -8.20 2.79
CA ALA A 189 -13.39 -8.87 3.02
C ALA A 189 -12.84 -8.66 4.44
N VAL A 190 -12.87 -7.42 4.95
CA VAL A 190 -12.39 -7.10 6.30
C VAL A 190 -13.21 -7.80 7.38
N MET A 191 -14.54 -7.75 7.26
CA MET A 191 -15.45 -8.42 8.19
C MET A 191 -15.22 -9.94 8.20
N ILE A 192 -15.16 -10.57 7.01
CA ILE A 192 -14.94 -12.00 6.88
C ILE A 192 -13.62 -12.44 7.51
N VAL A 193 -12.53 -11.68 7.29
CA VAL A 193 -11.23 -12.02 7.88
C VAL A 193 -11.25 -11.94 9.40
N LYS A 194 -12.00 -11.00 9.98
CA LYS A 194 -12.09 -10.80 11.42
C LYS A 194 -13.09 -11.76 12.10
N GLU A 195 -14.24 -12.00 11.48
CA GLU A 195 -15.33 -12.73 12.10
C GLU A 195 -15.43 -14.20 11.65
N GLU A 196 -15.06 -14.47 10.39
CA GLU A 196 -15.15 -15.79 9.78
C GLU A 196 -13.81 -16.20 9.12
N PRO A 197 -12.67 -16.19 9.84
CA PRO A 197 -11.34 -16.35 9.25
C PRO A 197 -11.16 -17.67 8.49
N PHE A 198 -11.88 -18.73 8.82
CA PHE A 198 -11.80 -20.01 8.11
C PHE A 198 -12.31 -19.94 6.66
N ARG A 199 -13.08 -18.93 6.30
CA ARG A 199 -13.44 -18.70 4.90
C ARG A 199 -12.25 -18.30 4.02
N LEU A 200 -11.14 -17.89 4.62
CA LEU A 200 -9.89 -17.68 3.88
C LEU A 200 -9.38 -18.95 3.20
N CYS A 201 -9.78 -20.16 3.66
CA CYS A 201 -9.47 -21.39 2.97
C CYS A 201 -10.09 -21.47 1.56
N GLU A 202 -11.12 -20.66 1.26
CA GLU A 202 -11.71 -20.53 -0.08
C GLU A 202 -10.82 -19.72 -1.05
N VAL A 203 -9.81 -19.01 -0.53
CA VAL A 203 -8.91 -18.17 -1.32
C VAL A 203 -7.66 -18.96 -1.68
N HIS A 204 -7.37 -19.03 -2.98
CA HIS A 204 -6.20 -19.78 -3.45
C HIS A 204 -4.89 -19.24 -2.84
N GLY A 205 -4.14 -20.13 -2.21
CA GLY A 205 -2.86 -19.81 -1.55
C GLY A 205 -2.95 -19.63 -0.03
N PHE A 206 -4.13 -19.83 0.57
CA PHE A 206 -4.28 -19.96 2.03
C PHE A 206 -4.37 -21.41 2.45
N GLY A 207 -3.37 -21.85 3.23
CA GLY A 207 -3.39 -23.15 3.88
C GLY A 207 -4.06 -23.07 5.26
N PHE A 208 -4.63 -24.20 5.70
CA PHE A 208 -5.32 -24.30 6.99
C PHE A 208 -4.49 -23.78 8.17
N LEU A 209 -3.19 -24.10 8.22
CA LEU A 209 -2.31 -23.65 9.31
C LEU A 209 -2.21 -22.12 9.43
N THR A 210 -2.12 -21.42 8.29
CA THR A 210 -2.10 -19.96 8.29
C THR A 210 -3.44 -19.38 8.74
N VAL A 211 -4.52 -19.99 8.28
CA VAL A 211 -5.88 -19.55 8.64
C VAL A 211 -6.16 -19.79 10.12
N ASP A 212 -5.71 -20.90 10.67
CA ASP A 212 -5.85 -21.22 12.10
C ASP A 212 -5.11 -20.19 12.98
N GLN A 213 -3.88 -19.79 12.59
CA GLN A 213 -3.14 -18.74 13.27
C GLN A 213 -3.88 -17.39 13.26
N ILE A 214 -4.51 -17.05 12.14
CA ILE A 214 -5.33 -15.84 12.01
C ILE A 214 -6.56 -15.94 12.92
N ALA A 215 -7.23 -17.09 12.92
CA ALA A 215 -8.44 -17.33 13.71
C ALA A 215 -8.18 -17.29 15.23
N VAL A 216 -7.02 -17.72 15.69
CA VAL A 216 -6.62 -17.64 17.11
C VAL A 216 -6.46 -16.17 17.55
N LYS A 217 -6.00 -15.29 16.68
CA LYS A 217 -5.84 -13.85 17.00
C LYS A 217 -7.16 -13.08 16.87
N ALA A 218 -8.11 -13.59 16.09
CA ALA A 218 -9.43 -12.97 15.88
C ALA A 218 -10.37 -13.12 17.10
N LYS A 219 -10.02 -14.00 18.04
CA LYS A 219 -10.72 -14.20 19.33
C LYS A 219 -10.16 -13.31 20.43
#